data_0c74a0e32232880b5abf03387ab43212
#
_entry.id   0c74a0e32232880b5abf03387ab43212
#
_cell.length_a   1.000
_cell.length_b   1.000
_cell.length_c   1.000
_cell.angle_alpha   90.00
_cell.angle_beta   90.00
_cell.angle_gamma   90.00
#
_symmetry.space_group_name_H-M   'P 1'
#
loop_
_entity.id
_entity.type
_entity.pdbx_description
1 polymer ?
#
loop_
_entity_poly.entity_id
_entity_poly.type
_entity_poly.pdbx_seq_one_letter_code
_entity_poly.pdbx_strand_id
1 'polypeptide(L)'
;VPVPVALSLAAVARTYVQAGATPCARRIRRAGVEAFRRRFGDLQGWRAASVAERRQVRTEVASFAGRAVIACGVAVDVDFVVASGCRWGKYLRDAYPQQADTFQAQACSLGFCDREIGRMWAWLAKICVVTGTSPQGLAATQYQQVRAAVHDAVIAQRGYRPKSLSTPLFGLDAVMFHRGQAPAPDIRRRWTGRPANEVDWDDLTSMAPVMVTTMRRYLHQCSLSLRASSVALFDTTLRQFATALVASDPPVTRVRDINREHVEAFKAQLADRPGYRGKPLTKTTLGMRMGHLSTFFTRIIEWDYDDAPNRIPVYRTDRPRLDKPLPKFLDDAQAAAFITAAKNLPDPLDRLIVLALARTGMRRGELLGLTVDAVVQIGTGYWLRTPVGKLHTDRYIPLHPQLKDLLDAWIAERPDWQASTVLLTERGRPIPPTRVDKAVQKAATAAGLGHVHPHQLRHTLATQAINRGMSLEAIAALLGHHDLSMTMVYARIADRTVADEYFAVTKKVETLYATSQPAVLPDDAAGPAMHALRAEATKRLLGNGYCTRPLELDCRYETICESCTMFFTTIEHRPTLQAQRDDADTKGQTGRRDAYEALLKRLDPTPA
;
A
#
# COMPACT_ATOMS: atom_id res chain seq x y z
N VAL A 1 35.26 15.42 4.22
CA VAL A 1 35.57 16.26 5.39
C VAL A 1 36.39 15.41 6.34
N PRO A 2 37.59 15.85 6.76
CA PRO A 2 38.45 15.05 7.63
C PRO A 2 37.72 14.75 8.94
N VAL A 3 37.79 13.49 9.38
CA VAL A 3 37.32 13.04 10.70
C VAL A 3 38.04 13.91 11.75
N PRO A 4 37.36 14.61 12.67
CA PRO A 4 38.01 15.40 13.69
C PRO A 4 38.94 14.49 14.49
N VAL A 5 40.20 14.87 14.57
CA VAL A 5 41.20 14.15 15.35
C VAL A 5 40.70 14.10 16.80
N ALA A 6 40.65 12.90 17.38
CA ALA A 6 40.28 12.72 18.77
C ALA A 6 41.16 13.59 19.66
N LEU A 7 40.55 14.45 20.46
CA LEU A 7 41.27 15.37 21.33
C LEU A 7 41.98 14.59 22.45
N SER A 8 43.16 15.02 22.86
CA SER A 8 43.81 14.46 24.05
C SER A 8 43.00 14.78 25.32
N LEU A 9 42.99 13.87 26.28
CA LEU A 9 42.31 14.08 27.57
C LEU A 9 42.74 15.40 28.25
N ALA A 10 44.01 15.79 28.09
CA ALA A 10 44.51 17.04 28.61
C ALA A 10 43.92 18.28 27.92
N ALA A 11 43.72 18.21 26.60
CA ALA A 11 43.06 19.27 25.84
C ALA A 11 41.60 19.42 26.27
N VAL A 12 40.87 18.30 26.38
CA VAL A 12 39.48 18.28 26.83
C VAL A 12 39.35 18.84 28.24
N ALA A 13 40.28 18.51 29.16
CA ALA A 13 40.26 19.02 30.53
C ALA A 13 40.44 20.55 30.56
N ARG A 14 41.36 21.10 29.74
CA ARG A 14 41.57 22.57 29.64
C ARG A 14 40.30 23.26 29.12
N THR A 15 39.75 22.80 28.00
CA THR A 15 38.52 23.37 27.43
C THR A 15 37.35 23.27 28.39
N TYR A 16 37.18 22.14 29.06
CA TYR A 16 36.10 21.93 30.05
C TYR A 16 36.18 22.92 31.21
N VAL A 17 37.37 23.15 31.75
CA VAL A 17 37.57 24.12 32.84
C VAL A 17 37.32 25.55 32.35
N GLN A 18 37.87 25.92 31.21
CA GLN A 18 37.73 27.26 30.63
C GLN A 18 36.30 27.63 30.31
N ALA A 19 35.48 26.66 29.87
CA ALA A 19 34.05 26.85 29.57
C ALA A 19 33.17 27.11 30.82
N GLY A 20 33.73 27.22 32.02
CA GLY A 20 33.03 27.68 33.22
C GLY A 20 32.76 29.19 33.15
N ALA A 21 31.49 29.59 33.16
CA ALA A 21 31.05 30.98 33.00
C ALA A 21 31.55 31.91 34.12
N THR A 22 31.73 31.37 35.32
CA THR A 22 32.20 32.13 36.49
C THR A 22 33.49 31.55 37.08
N PRO A 23 34.28 32.33 37.85
CA PRO A 23 35.46 31.81 38.55
C PRO A 23 35.10 30.60 39.46
N CYS A 24 33.96 30.65 40.13
CA CYS A 24 33.48 29.56 40.97
C CYS A 24 33.20 28.29 40.13
N ALA A 25 32.50 28.42 38.99
CA ALA A 25 32.23 27.31 38.08
C ALA A 25 33.54 26.70 37.53
N ARG A 26 34.55 27.53 37.21
CA ARG A 26 35.88 27.06 36.77
C ARG A 26 36.59 26.29 37.87
N ARG A 27 36.53 26.75 39.13
CA ARG A 27 37.12 26.06 40.29
C ARG A 27 36.46 24.70 40.50
N ILE A 28 35.12 24.61 40.46
CA ILE A 28 34.36 23.37 40.60
C ILE A 28 34.74 22.38 39.50
N ARG A 29 34.81 22.83 38.26
CA ARG A 29 35.19 21.98 37.13
C ARG A 29 36.63 21.47 37.24
N ARG A 30 37.56 22.30 37.68
CA ARG A 30 38.96 21.91 37.95
C ARG A 30 39.00 20.80 39.01
N ALA A 31 38.33 21.00 40.13
CA ALA A 31 38.23 19.97 41.18
C ALA A 31 37.62 18.65 40.67
N GLY A 32 36.64 18.71 39.75
CA GLY A 32 36.06 17.51 39.09
C GLY A 32 37.10 16.79 38.24
N VAL A 33 37.90 17.49 37.44
CA VAL A 33 38.99 16.90 36.63
C VAL A 33 40.06 16.25 37.53
N GLU A 34 40.46 16.91 38.59
CA GLU A 34 41.44 16.38 39.53
C GLU A 34 40.95 15.15 40.27
N ALA A 35 39.67 15.14 40.69
CA ALA A 35 39.02 13.98 41.31
C ALA A 35 38.89 12.81 40.34
N PHE A 36 38.61 13.08 39.06
CA PHE A 36 38.62 12.05 38.02
C PHE A 36 40.00 11.41 37.88
N ARG A 37 41.05 12.23 37.75
CA ARG A 37 42.42 11.74 37.61
C ARG A 37 42.88 10.94 38.83
N ARG A 38 42.55 11.39 40.03
CA ARG A 38 42.91 10.65 41.27
C ARG A 38 42.22 9.31 41.35
N ARG A 39 40.97 9.22 40.88
CA ARG A 39 40.18 7.98 41.02
C ARG A 39 40.42 6.98 39.90
N PHE A 40 40.58 7.44 38.68
CA PHE A 40 40.62 6.58 37.49
C PHE A 40 41.92 6.70 36.69
N GLY A 41 42.75 7.68 36.96
CA GLY A 41 43.97 7.99 36.19
C GLY A 41 43.64 8.63 34.83
N ASP A 42 43.09 7.84 33.95
CA ASP A 42 42.73 8.21 32.58
C ASP A 42 41.39 7.61 32.14
N LEU A 43 41.07 7.69 30.82
CA LEU A 43 39.84 7.12 30.25
C LEU A 43 39.89 5.59 30.14
N GLN A 44 41.07 4.98 30.09
CA GLN A 44 41.19 3.52 30.08
C GLN A 44 40.91 2.96 31.47
N GLY A 45 41.49 3.56 32.53
CA GLY A 45 41.18 3.22 33.91
C GLY A 45 39.70 3.43 34.25
N TRP A 46 39.11 4.54 33.76
CA TRP A 46 37.68 4.78 33.93
C TRP A 46 36.83 3.73 33.21
N ARG A 47 37.19 3.30 31.99
CA ARG A 47 36.50 2.25 31.24
C ARG A 47 36.61 0.88 31.91
N ALA A 48 37.74 0.56 32.49
CA ALA A 48 37.99 -0.69 33.20
C ALA A 48 37.21 -0.82 34.53
N ALA A 49 36.84 0.33 35.12
CA ALA A 49 36.05 0.34 36.35
C ALA A 49 34.64 -0.20 36.12
N SER A 50 34.07 -0.84 37.13
CA SER A 50 32.69 -1.38 37.07
C SER A 50 31.65 -0.27 36.84
N VAL A 51 30.47 -0.64 36.36
CA VAL A 51 29.33 0.28 36.17
C VAL A 51 28.95 0.95 37.49
N ALA A 52 29.01 0.23 38.60
CA ALA A 52 28.71 0.77 39.91
C ALA A 52 29.73 1.86 40.34
N GLU A 53 31.01 1.59 40.18
CA GLU A 53 32.09 2.54 40.52
C GLU A 53 32.02 3.82 39.67
N ARG A 54 31.73 3.70 38.38
CA ARG A 54 31.57 4.85 37.48
C ARG A 54 30.31 5.67 37.80
N ARG A 55 29.28 5.07 38.37
CA ARG A 55 28.05 5.77 38.80
C ARG A 55 28.19 6.42 40.17
N GLN A 56 28.99 5.84 41.07
CA GLN A 56 29.22 6.34 42.43
C GLN A 56 30.26 7.46 42.45
N VAL A 57 30.11 8.47 41.61
CA VAL A 57 30.98 9.65 41.53
C VAL A 57 30.18 10.94 41.70
N ARG A 58 30.86 12.01 42.10
CA ARG A 58 30.22 13.34 42.16
C ARG A 58 29.81 13.80 40.76
N THR A 59 28.80 14.66 40.69
CA THR A 59 28.27 15.19 39.44
C THR A 59 29.33 15.85 38.55
N GLU A 60 30.31 16.52 39.13
CA GLU A 60 31.41 17.19 38.39
C GLU A 60 32.31 16.18 37.69
N VAL A 61 32.61 15.06 38.38
CA VAL A 61 33.40 13.94 37.83
C VAL A 61 32.63 13.26 36.70
N ALA A 62 31.37 12.94 36.92
CA ALA A 62 30.51 12.34 35.91
C ALA A 62 30.37 13.27 34.67
N SER A 63 30.21 14.57 34.90
CA SER A 63 30.10 15.57 33.85
C SER A 63 31.36 15.69 33.00
N PHE A 64 32.55 15.63 33.67
CA PHE A 64 33.83 15.63 32.95
C PHE A 64 34.01 14.33 32.18
N ALA A 65 33.87 13.18 32.83
CA ALA A 65 34.01 11.87 32.19
C ALA A 65 33.12 11.73 30.93
N GLY A 66 31.84 12.11 31.06
CA GLY A 66 30.90 12.03 29.93
C GLY A 66 31.28 12.90 28.73
N ARG A 67 31.88 14.10 28.98
CA ARG A 67 32.38 14.94 27.88
C ARG A 67 33.70 14.39 27.32
N ALA A 68 34.56 13.87 28.19
CA ALA A 68 35.87 13.36 27.79
C ALA A 68 35.74 12.13 26.89
N VAL A 69 34.84 11.17 27.20
CA VAL A 69 34.63 9.99 26.34
C VAL A 69 34.12 10.36 24.95
N ILE A 70 33.24 11.37 24.84
CA ILE A 70 32.76 11.85 23.54
C ILE A 70 33.87 12.58 22.77
N ALA A 71 34.56 13.51 23.40
CA ALA A 71 35.55 14.33 22.72
C ALA A 71 36.82 13.53 22.34
N CYS A 72 37.17 12.49 23.10
CA CYS A 72 38.27 11.59 22.80
C CYS A 72 37.88 10.37 21.96
N GLY A 73 36.62 10.21 21.57
CA GLY A 73 36.15 9.09 20.75
C GLY A 73 36.25 7.71 21.42
N VAL A 74 36.07 7.66 22.75
CA VAL A 74 36.19 6.41 23.52
C VAL A 74 34.84 5.71 23.60
N ALA A 75 34.77 4.47 23.12
CA ALA A 75 33.58 3.63 23.22
C ALA A 75 33.29 3.24 24.67
N VAL A 76 31.99 3.25 25.04
CA VAL A 76 31.51 2.95 26.39
C VAL A 76 30.48 1.81 26.33
N ASP A 77 30.50 0.95 27.32
CA ASP A 77 29.55 -0.15 27.42
C ASP A 77 28.08 0.34 27.49
N VAL A 78 27.19 -0.43 26.88
CA VAL A 78 25.74 -0.13 26.76
C VAL A 78 25.09 0.03 28.13
N ASP A 79 25.44 -0.85 29.07
CA ASP A 79 24.84 -0.91 30.41
C ASP A 79 25.11 0.38 31.18
N PHE A 80 26.36 0.90 31.12
CA PHE A 80 26.68 2.19 31.74
C PHE A 80 25.94 3.34 31.06
N VAL A 81 25.92 3.38 29.72
CA VAL A 81 25.28 4.48 28.96
C VAL A 81 23.77 4.55 29.29
N VAL A 82 23.13 3.41 29.48
CA VAL A 82 21.68 3.34 29.81
C VAL A 82 21.45 3.62 31.29
N ALA A 83 22.26 3.05 32.19
CA ALA A 83 22.12 3.19 33.65
C ALA A 83 22.60 4.52 34.20
N SER A 84 23.47 5.24 33.48
CA SER A 84 24.01 6.53 33.93
C SER A 84 22.97 7.64 33.80
N GLY A 85 22.91 8.55 34.75
CA GLY A 85 22.16 9.80 34.66
C GLY A 85 22.80 10.88 33.78
N CYS A 86 23.76 10.50 32.92
CA CYS A 86 24.52 11.44 32.12
C CYS A 86 23.64 12.10 31.03
N ARG A 87 23.86 13.41 30.84
CA ARG A 87 23.14 14.20 29.81
C ARG A 87 23.82 14.05 28.46
N TRP A 88 23.88 12.82 27.91
CA TRP A 88 24.60 12.48 26.69
C TRP A 88 24.26 13.38 25.51
N GLY A 89 23.00 13.73 25.30
CA GLY A 89 22.58 14.64 24.24
C GLY A 89 23.19 16.04 24.36
N LYS A 90 23.31 16.56 25.59
CA LYS A 90 23.99 17.84 25.84
C LYS A 90 25.49 17.75 25.56
N TYR A 91 26.11 16.69 26.05
CA TYR A 91 27.56 16.52 25.88
C TYR A 91 27.96 16.32 24.42
N LEU A 92 27.12 15.58 23.64
CA LEU A 92 27.35 15.42 22.22
C LEU A 92 27.16 16.74 21.45
N ARG A 93 26.14 17.55 21.82
CA ARG A 93 25.95 18.88 21.22
C ARG A 93 27.10 19.82 21.52
N ASP A 94 27.63 19.82 22.74
CA ASP A 94 28.78 20.62 23.14
C ASP A 94 30.06 20.22 22.36
N ALA A 95 30.22 18.92 22.04
CA ALA A 95 31.37 18.40 21.29
C ALA A 95 31.23 18.59 19.76
N TYR A 96 30.03 18.51 19.22
CA TYR A 96 29.75 18.57 17.79
C TYR A 96 28.62 19.55 17.46
N PRO A 97 28.76 20.86 17.75
CA PRO A 97 27.69 21.84 17.59
C PRO A 97 27.19 21.95 16.15
N GLN A 98 28.07 22.01 15.16
CA GLN A 98 27.71 22.11 13.75
C GLN A 98 26.88 20.87 13.28
N GLN A 99 27.28 19.68 13.75
CA GLN A 99 26.55 18.45 13.42
C GLN A 99 25.17 18.39 14.09
N ALA A 100 25.07 18.97 15.30
CA ALA A 100 23.78 19.08 16.00
C ALA A 100 22.84 20.07 15.29
N ASP A 101 23.37 21.21 14.81
CA ASP A 101 22.56 22.19 14.06
C ASP A 101 22.14 21.64 12.70
N THR A 102 23.04 20.95 11.99
CA THR A 102 22.69 20.24 10.75
C THR A 102 21.61 19.19 11.00
N PHE A 103 21.73 18.38 12.05
CA PHE A 103 20.72 17.39 12.41
C PHE A 103 19.37 18.05 12.73
N GLN A 104 19.40 19.15 13.46
CA GLN A 104 18.19 19.91 13.79
C GLN A 104 17.52 20.46 12.53
N ALA A 105 18.27 21.12 11.64
CA ALA A 105 17.77 21.67 10.39
C ALA A 105 17.15 20.56 9.50
N GLN A 106 17.86 19.45 9.35
CA GLN A 106 17.37 18.28 8.60
C GLN A 106 16.09 17.69 9.20
N ALA A 107 16.04 17.51 10.52
CA ALA A 107 14.84 16.97 11.17
C ALA A 107 13.66 17.96 11.10
N CYS A 108 13.89 19.28 11.23
CA CYS A 108 12.89 20.30 11.03
C CYS A 108 12.31 20.28 9.62
N SER A 109 13.15 20.14 8.58
CA SER A 109 12.70 20.09 7.19
C SER A 109 11.87 18.83 6.87
N LEU A 110 11.97 17.77 7.69
CA LEU A 110 11.08 16.60 7.64
C LEU A 110 9.78 16.80 8.43
N GLY A 111 9.57 17.93 9.10
CA GLY A 111 8.38 18.25 9.85
C GLY A 111 8.37 17.75 11.31
N PHE A 112 9.54 17.53 11.93
CA PHE A 112 9.64 17.24 13.36
C PHE A 112 9.72 18.53 14.17
N CYS A 113 9.08 18.57 15.35
CA CYS A 113 9.19 19.69 16.26
C CYS A 113 10.44 19.58 17.17
N ASP A 114 10.90 20.70 17.76
CA ASP A 114 12.10 20.76 18.60
C ASP A 114 12.11 19.75 19.73
N ARG A 115 10.97 19.51 20.36
CA ARG A 115 10.83 18.51 21.43
C ARG A 115 11.12 17.09 20.96
N GLU A 116 10.65 16.74 19.77
CA GLU A 116 10.90 15.44 19.14
C GLU A 116 12.37 15.33 18.74
N ILE A 117 12.92 16.38 18.14
CA ILE A 117 14.32 16.46 17.71
C ILE A 117 15.26 16.30 18.91
N GLY A 118 14.98 16.98 20.02
CA GLY A 118 15.77 16.84 21.23
C GLY A 118 15.82 15.41 21.78
N ARG A 119 14.70 14.68 21.68
CA ARG A 119 14.64 13.26 22.06
C ARG A 119 15.39 12.35 21.09
N MET A 120 15.27 12.59 19.79
CA MET A 120 16.02 11.86 18.76
C MET A 120 17.53 12.07 18.94
N TRP A 121 17.95 13.31 19.18
CA TRP A 121 19.36 13.65 19.44
C TRP A 121 19.89 12.96 20.69
N ALA A 122 19.10 12.87 21.76
CA ALA A 122 19.49 12.14 22.96
C ALA A 122 19.67 10.64 22.73
N TRP A 123 18.90 10.03 21.82
CA TRP A 123 19.10 8.64 21.40
C TRP A 123 20.34 8.48 20.52
N LEU A 124 20.55 9.37 19.55
CA LEU A 124 21.76 9.38 18.72
C LEU A 124 23.01 9.51 19.59
N ALA A 125 22.95 10.36 20.60
CA ALA A 125 24.09 10.56 21.53
C ALA A 125 24.47 9.27 22.27
N LYS A 126 23.47 8.47 22.72
CA LYS A 126 23.75 7.17 23.35
C LYS A 126 24.43 6.21 22.38
N ILE A 127 23.99 6.18 21.12
CA ILE A 127 24.57 5.34 20.08
C ILE A 127 26.00 5.77 19.78
N CYS A 128 26.25 7.07 19.62
CA CYS A 128 27.58 7.61 19.38
C CYS A 128 28.55 7.33 20.54
N VAL A 129 28.08 7.38 21.79
CA VAL A 129 28.89 7.08 22.97
C VAL A 129 29.25 5.59 23.05
N VAL A 130 28.31 4.71 22.72
CA VAL A 130 28.61 3.28 22.71
C VAL A 130 29.59 2.91 21.61
N THR A 131 29.49 3.54 20.44
CA THR A 131 30.39 3.28 19.31
C THR A 131 31.72 4.01 19.41
N GLY A 132 31.83 5.08 20.25
CA GLY A 132 32.98 5.98 20.29
C GLY A 132 33.11 6.82 19.02
N THR A 133 32.03 7.05 18.25
CA THR A 133 32.09 7.76 16.97
C THR A 133 31.29 9.07 16.99
N SER A 134 31.65 9.99 16.09
CA SER A 134 30.85 11.20 15.87
C SER A 134 29.56 10.88 15.11
N PRO A 135 28.53 11.76 15.17
CA PRO A 135 27.29 11.57 14.40
C PRO A 135 27.47 11.41 12.89
N GLN A 136 28.53 11.98 12.30
CA GLN A 136 28.86 11.83 10.87
C GLN A 136 29.66 10.56 10.57
N GLY A 137 30.52 10.14 11.49
CA GLY A 137 31.37 8.97 11.34
C GLY A 137 30.65 7.64 11.62
N LEU A 138 29.39 7.67 12.04
CA LEU A 138 28.63 6.48 12.40
C LEU A 138 28.23 5.68 11.15
N ALA A 139 28.80 4.48 10.99
CA ALA A 139 28.46 3.59 9.88
C ALA A 139 27.05 2.98 10.05
N ALA A 140 26.38 2.68 8.92
CA ALA A 140 25.01 2.14 8.93
C ALA A 140 24.89 0.82 9.71
N THR A 141 25.87 -0.07 9.57
CA THR A 141 25.91 -1.35 10.30
C THR A 141 26.06 -1.16 11.80
N GLN A 142 26.97 -0.25 12.22
CA GLN A 142 27.15 0.11 13.63
C GLN A 142 25.89 0.75 14.22
N TYR A 143 25.25 1.66 13.45
CA TYR A 143 24.01 2.29 13.87
C TYR A 143 22.94 1.24 14.19
N GLN A 144 22.70 0.27 13.28
CA GLN A 144 21.69 -0.77 13.47
C GLN A 144 21.96 -1.65 14.69
N GLN A 145 23.18 -2.17 14.81
CA GLN A 145 23.56 -3.08 15.89
C GLN A 145 23.45 -2.40 17.24
N VAL A 146 24.06 -1.22 17.38
CA VAL A 146 24.08 -0.50 18.67
C VAL A 146 22.72 0.09 19.01
N ARG A 147 21.97 0.56 18.02
CA ARG A 147 20.59 1.02 18.22
C ARG A 147 19.70 -0.08 18.81
N ALA A 148 19.84 -1.32 18.33
CA ALA A 148 19.12 -2.47 18.88
C ALA A 148 19.57 -2.77 20.31
N ALA A 149 20.88 -2.87 20.53
CA ALA A 149 21.44 -3.16 21.86
C ALA A 149 21.03 -2.11 22.92
N VAL A 150 21.12 -0.81 22.59
CA VAL A 150 20.70 0.28 23.51
C VAL A 150 19.20 0.22 23.77
N HIS A 151 18.39 -0.09 22.77
CA HIS A 151 16.94 -0.25 22.93
C HIS A 151 16.60 -1.39 23.88
N ASP A 152 17.23 -2.56 23.71
CA ASP A 152 16.97 -3.75 24.51
C ASP A 152 17.46 -3.58 25.96
N ALA A 153 18.62 -2.93 26.15
CA ALA A 153 19.11 -2.58 27.47
C ALA A 153 18.17 -1.61 28.22
N VAL A 154 17.59 -0.62 27.51
CA VAL A 154 16.59 0.29 28.12
C VAL A 154 15.31 -0.48 28.53
N ILE A 155 14.88 -1.47 27.74
CA ILE A 155 13.72 -2.31 28.09
C ILE A 155 14.06 -3.19 29.30
N ALA A 156 15.21 -3.84 29.28
CA ALA A 156 15.68 -4.70 30.38
C ALA A 156 15.76 -3.93 31.70
N GLN A 157 16.32 -2.70 31.67
CA GLN A 157 16.43 -1.86 32.87
C GLN A 157 15.07 -1.44 33.43
N ARG A 158 14.05 -1.23 32.55
CA ARG A 158 12.74 -0.75 32.98
C ARG A 158 11.74 -1.86 33.30
N GLY A 159 12.02 -3.09 32.93
CA GLY A 159 11.10 -4.23 33.07
C GLY A 159 9.86 -4.18 32.19
N TYR A 160 9.69 -3.13 31.38
CA TYR A 160 8.58 -3.00 30.43
C TYR A 160 8.97 -2.10 29.24
N ARG A 161 8.24 -2.22 28.13
CA ARG A 161 8.44 -1.40 26.93
C ARG A 161 7.58 -0.13 26.97
N PRO A 162 8.12 1.04 27.28
CA PRO A 162 7.34 2.27 27.30
C PRO A 162 6.91 2.68 25.89
N LYS A 163 5.64 3.05 25.72
CA LYS A 163 5.13 3.62 24.45
C LYS A 163 5.92 4.85 23.98
N SER A 164 6.51 5.60 24.92
CA SER A 164 7.32 6.79 24.65
C SER A 164 8.69 6.51 24.00
N LEU A 165 9.15 5.26 23.96
CA LEU A 165 10.43 4.92 23.33
C LEU A 165 10.34 4.76 21.81
N SER A 166 9.19 4.29 21.30
CA SER A 166 9.06 3.99 19.88
C SER A 166 9.08 5.25 19.00
N THR A 167 8.43 6.32 19.42
CA THR A 167 8.30 7.54 18.60
C THR A 167 9.64 8.24 18.30
N PRO A 168 10.51 8.52 19.28
CA PRO A 168 11.81 9.13 19.00
C PRO A 168 12.73 8.25 18.15
N LEU A 169 12.74 6.94 18.38
CA LEU A 169 13.53 6.01 17.56
C LEU A 169 13.06 5.94 16.12
N PHE A 170 11.75 5.94 15.90
CA PHE A 170 11.20 6.01 14.55
C PHE A 170 11.59 7.30 13.82
N GLY A 171 11.58 8.45 14.51
CA GLY A 171 12.04 9.71 13.95
C GLY A 171 13.53 9.68 13.64
N LEU A 172 14.33 9.18 14.57
CA LEU A 172 15.77 9.02 14.39
C LEU A 172 16.09 8.12 13.19
N ASP A 173 15.45 6.95 13.09
CA ASP A 173 15.63 6.03 11.95
C ASP A 173 15.31 6.71 10.61
N ALA A 174 14.29 7.59 10.55
CA ALA A 174 13.98 8.33 9.35
C ALA A 174 15.09 9.33 8.97
N VAL A 175 15.57 10.13 9.93
CA VAL A 175 16.66 11.08 9.68
C VAL A 175 17.94 10.33 9.26
N MET A 176 18.29 9.25 9.95
CA MET A 176 19.50 8.46 9.65
C MET A 176 19.42 7.77 8.29
N PHE A 177 18.23 7.32 7.87
CA PHE A 177 18.03 6.78 6.54
C PHE A 177 18.33 7.81 5.44
N HIS A 178 17.77 9.01 5.55
CA HIS A 178 18.01 10.06 4.56
C HIS A 178 19.46 10.57 4.55
N ARG A 179 20.19 10.34 5.64
CA ARG A 179 21.64 10.58 5.72
C ARG A 179 22.51 9.44 5.16
N GLY A 180 21.89 8.35 4.70
CA GLY A 180 22.59 7.14 4.24
C GLY A 180 23.20 6.29 5.37
N GLN A 181 22.83 6.56 6.62
CA GLN A 181 23.37 5.91 7.83
C GLN A 181 22.43 4.87 8.45
N ALA A 182 21.28 4.63 7.83
CA ALA A 182 20.35 3.58 8.23
C ALA A 182 19.62 3.03 7.00
N PRO A 183 19.13 1.77 7.02
CA PRO A 183 18.25 1.26 5.99
C PRO A 183 16.89 1.96 6.01
N ALA A 184 16.13 1.81 4.91
CA ALA A 184 14.77 2.33 4.84
C ALA A 184 13.94 1.88 6.05
N PRO A 185 13.31 2.81 6.76
CA PRO A 185 12.53 2.47 7.94
C PRO A 185 11.34 1.60 7.55
N ASP A 186 11.18 0.45 8.19
CA ASP A 186 10.07 -0.46 7.96
C ASP A 186 8.75 0.18 8.42
N ILE A 187 7.86 0.45 7.45
CA ILE A 187 6.57 1.10 7.70
C ILE A 187 5.57 0.10 8.31
N ARG A 188 5.73 -1.18 8.04
CA ARG A 188 4.74 -2.22 8.37
C ARG A 188 4.83 -2.71 9.79
N ARG A 189 5.96 -2.52 10.45
CA ARG A 189 6.12 -2.85 11.86
C ARG A 189 5.61 -1.73 12.79
N ARG A 190 4.36 -1.29 12.64
CA ARG A 190 3.62 -1.01 13.87
C ARG A 190 3.52 -2.35 14.59
N TRP A 191 4.17 -2.39 15.72
CA TRP A 191 3.95 -3.46 16.69
C TRP A 191 2.45 -3.43 17.05
N THR A 192 1.63 -4.11 16.27
CA THR A 192 0.34 -4.61 16.74
C THR A 192 0.75 -5.71 17.69
N GLY A 193 0.66 -5.42 18.99
CA GLY A 193 0.79 -6.47 19.97
C GLY A 193 0.00 -7.67 19.47
N ARG A 194 0.59 -8.85 19.41
CA ARG A 194 -0.15 -10.07 19.11
C ARG A 194 -1.39 -10.05 19.99
N PRO A 195 -2.58 -10.32 19.48
CA PRO A 195 -3.70 -10.59 20.35
C PRO A 195 -3.23 -11.60 21.40
N ALA A 196 -3.51 -11.34 22.67
CA ALA A 196 -3.05 -12.18 23.78
C ALA A 196 -3.37 -13.69 23.61
N ASN A 197 -4.20 -14.02 22.64
CA ASN A 197 -4.73 -15.37 22.33
C ASN A 197 -4.09 -16.00 21.07
N GLU A 198 -3.04 -15.44 20.47
CA GLU A 198 -2.34 -16.10 19.36
C GLU A 198 -1.11 -16.84 19.88
N VAL A 199 -1.18 -18.18 19.85
CA VAL A 199 -0.06 -19.09 20.15
C VAL A 199 1.06 -18.88 19.12
N ASP A 200 2.31 -18.84 19.56
CA ASP A 200 3.46 -18.71 18.66
C ASP A 200 3.82 -20.04 18.01
N TRP A 201 4.54 -19.98 16.88
CA TRP A 201 5.13 -21.18 16.27
C TRP A 201 6.08 -21.91 17.22
N ASP A 202 6.79 -21.19 18.09
CA ASP A 202 7.73 -21.80 19.03
C ASP A 202 7.00 -22.57 20.12
N ASP A 203 5.85 -22.07 20.60
CA ASP A 203 4.98 -22.81 21.53
C ASP A 203 4.40 -24.07 20.85
N LEU A 204 3.94 -23.94 19.61
CA LEU A 204 3.42 -25.06 18.82
C LEU A 204 4.50 -26.10 18.48
N THR A 205 5.75 -25.67 18.30
CA THR A 205 6.87 -26.58 18.00
C THR A 205 7.13 -27.52 19.15
N SER A 206 6.95 -27.09 20.41
CA SER A 206 7.11 -27.94 21.58
C SER A 206 6.04 -29.05 21.67
N MET A 207 4.83 -28.79 21.11
CA MET A 207 3.68 -29.70 21.17
C MET A 207 3.55 -30.60 19.94
N ALA A 208 3.85 -30.07 18.76
CA ALA A 208 3.67 -30.76 17.47
C ALA A 208 4.80 -30.45 16.47
N PRO A 209 6.05 -30.88 16.74
CA PRO A 209 7.22 -30.47 15.96
C PRO A 209 7.15 -30.85 14.47
N VAL A 210 6.60 -32.02 14.12
CA VAL A 210 6.47 -32.50 12.75
C VAL A 210 5.48 -31.65 11.95
N MET A 211 4.30 -31.42 12.50
CA MET A 211 3.27 -30.57 11.89
C MET A 211 3.79 -29.15 11.66
N VAL A 212 4.46 -28.56 12.65
CA VAL A 212 5.02 -27.20 12.54
C VAL A 212 6.11 -27.14 11.48
N THR A 213 6.97 -28.15 11.40
CA THR A 213 8.01 -28.23 10.36
C THR A 213 7.38 -28.24 8.95
N THR A 214 6.35 -29.06 8.73
CA THR A 214 5.60 -29.15 7.47
C THR A 214 4.96 -27.81 7.12
N MET A 215 4.27 -27.16 8.05
CA MET A 215 3.61 -25.88 7.82
C MET A 215 4.60 -24.74 7.59
N ARG A 216 5.71 -24.69 8.33
CA ARG A 216 6.78 -23.68 8.11
C ARG A 216 7.48 -23.88 6.77
N ARG A 217 7.76 -25.14 6.36
CA ARG A 217 8.31 -25.45 5.02
C ARG A 217 7.38 -24.95 3.93
N TYR A 218 6.08 -25.18 4.04
CA TYR A 218 5.08 -24.65 3.11
C TYR A 218 5.08 -23.12 3.05
N LEU A 219 5.06 -22.43 4.19
CA LEU A 219 5.09 -20.96 4.25
C LEU A 219 6.37 -20.39 3.65
N HIS A 220 7.50 -21.06 3.85
CA HIS A 220 8.76 -20.68 3.23
C HIS A 220 8.68 -20.78 1.71
N GLN A 221 8.18 -21.89 1.16
CA GLN A 221 7.98 -22.03 -0.29
C GLN A 221 7.02 -20.97 -0.84
N CYS A 222 5.93 -20.70 -0.13
CA CYS A 222 5.02 -19.60 -0.48
C CYS A 222 5.70 -18.22 -0.49
N SER A 223 6.67 -17.98 0.39
CA SER A 223 7.38 -16.70 0.48
C SER A 223 8.27 -16.41 -0.72
N LEU A 224 8.69 -17.43 -1.46
CA LEU A 224 9.50 -17.30 -2.68
C LEU A 224 8.67 -16.82 -3.89
N SER A 225 7.35 -17.05 -3.88
CA SER A 225 6.47 -16.77 -5.02
C SER A 225 5.34 -15.78 -4.71
N LEU A 226 4.93 -15.66 -3.45
CA LEU A 226 3.82 -14.83 -3.04
C LEU A 226 4.30 -13.57 -2.31
N ARG A 227 3.45 -12.53 -2.35
CA ARG A 227 3.68 -11.31 -1.56
C ARG A 227 3.64 -11.60 -0.06
N ALA A 228 4.48 -10.91 0.70
CA ALA A 228 4.55 -11.03 2.16
C ALA A 228 3.17 -10.91 2.85
N SER A 229 2.28 -10.02 2.34
CA SER A 229 0.92 -9.88 2.87
C SER A 229 0.05 -11.11 2.66
N SER A 230 0.22 -11.84 1.55
CA SER A 230 -0.51 -13.09 1.28
C SER A 230 0.03 -14.21 2.17
N VAL A 231 1.35 -14.32 2.28
CA VAL A 231 2.00 -15.29 3.19
C VAL A 231 1.55 -15.09 4.64
N ALA A 232 1.45 -13.84 5.11
CA ALA A 232 0.97 -13.54 6.45
C ALA A 232 -0.48 -13.99 6.71
N LEU A 233 -1.33 -14.01 5.68
CA LEU A 233 -2.70 -14.54 5.79
C LEU A 233 -2.72 -16.07 5.87
N PHE A 234 -1.86 -16.76 5.11
CA PHE A 234 -1.65 -18.19 5.23
C PHE A 234 -1.10 -18.55 6.61
N ASP A 235 -0.05 -17.84 7.05
CA ASP A 235 0.58 -18.01 8.36
C ASP A 235 -0.45 -17.92 9.49
N THR A 236 -1.26 -16.86 9.51
CA THR A 236 -2.32 -16.69 10.51
C THR A 236 -3.32 -17.85 10.48
N THR A 237 -3.73 -18.31 9.29
CA THR A 237 -4.69 -19.41 9.17
C THR A 237 -4.10 -20.72 9.67
N LEU A 238 -2.86 -21.04 9.26
CA LEU A 238 -2.20 -22.28 9.63
C LEU A 238 -1.90 -22.35 11.15
N ARG A 239 -1.43 -21.24 11.75
CA ARG A 239 -1.23 -21.18 13.21
C ARG A 239 -2.52 -21.41 13.99
N GLN A 240 -3.62 -20.77 13.56
CA GLN A 240 -4.91 -20.98 14.22
C GLN A 240 -5.42 -22.41 14.06
N PHE A 241 -5.21 -23.01 12.90
CA PHE A 241 -5.59 -24.39 12.65
C PHE A 241 -4.72 -25.35 13.48
N ALA A 242 -3.40 -25.16 13.49
CA ALA A 242 -2.48 -25.94 14.30
C ALA A 242 -2.82 -25.86 15.81
N THR A 243 -3.16 -24.66 16.30
CA THR A 243 -3.61 -24.46 17.68
C THR A 243 -4.87 -25.27 17.99
N ALA A 244 -5.84 -25.30 17.07
CA ALA A 244 -7.06 -26.09 17.24
C ALA A 244 -6.78 -27.61 17.25
N LEU A 245 -5.87 -28.06 16.39
CA LEU A 245 -5.48 -29.47 16.28
C LEU A 245 -4.75 -29.98 17.50
N VAL A 246 -3.85 -29.20 18.06
CA VAL A 246 -3.13 -29.55 19.29
C VAL A 246 -4.07 -29.55 20.51
N ALA A 247 -5.11 -28.74 20.49
CA ALA A 247 -6.13 -28.66 21.53
C ALA A 247 -7.27 -29.67 21.38
N SER A 248 -7.28 -30.51 20.32
CA SER A 248 -8.28 -31.56 20.12
C SER A 248 -8.03 -32.75 21.04
N ASP A 249 -9.04 -33.58 21.23
CA ASP A 249 -8.94 -34.82 22.00
C ASP A 249 -9.33 -36.03 21.09
N PRO A 250 -8.37 -36.89 20.75
CA PRO A 250 -6.92 -36.81 21.03
C PRO A 250 -6.22 -35.69 20.26
N PRO A 251 -5.07 -35.16 20.78
CA PRO A 251 -4.30 -34.12 20.09
C PRO A 251 -3.71 -34.61 18.75
N VAL A 252 -3.86 -33.81 17.71
CA VAL A 252 -3.28 -34.09 16.39
C VAL A 252 -1.93 -33.38 16.25
N THR A 253 -0.86 -34.15 16.06
CA THR A 253 0.52 -33.63 15.99
C THR A 253 1.19 -33.77 14.63
N ARG A 254 0.53 -34.40 13.65
CA ARG A 254 1.02 -34.59 12.29
C ARG A 254 -0.03 -34.16 11.28
N VAL A 255 0.40 -33.59 10.17
CA VAL A 255 -0.52 -33.16 9.10
C VAL A 255 -1.20 -34.33 8.41
N ARG A 256 -0.51 -35.48 8.28
CA ARG A 256 -1.06 -36.71 7.69
C ARG A 256 -2.26 -37.30 8.44
N ASP A 257 -2.35 -37.03 9.75
CA ASP A 257 -3.41 -37.55 10.58
C ASP A 257 -4.67 -36.67 10.58
N ILE A 258 -4.61 -35.54 9.87
CA ILE A 258 -5.74 -34.61 9.75
C ILE A 258 -6.81 -35.24 8.85
N ASN A 259 -7.98 -35.37 9.39
CA ASN A 259 -9.15 -35.90 8.69
C ASN A 259 -10.28 -34.85 8.58
N ARG A 260 -11.42 -35.26 8.08
CA ARG A 260 -12.60 -34.41 7.87
C ARG A 260 -13.14 -33.81 9.16
N GLU A 261 -13.21 -34.59 10.23
CA GLU A 261 -13.76 -34.17 11.52
C GLU A 261 -12.99 -32.99 12.12
N HIS A 262 -11.67 -32.98 11.99
CA HIS A 262 -10.82 -31.87 12.45
C HIS A 262 -11.13 -30.57 11.69
N VAL A 263 -11.44 -30.65 10.39
CA VAL A 263 -11.80 -29.47 9.59
C VAL A 263 -13.19 -28.96 10.00
N GLU A 264 -14.13 -29.85 10.30
CA GLU A 264 -15.48 -29.49 10.76
C GLU A 264 -15.44 -28.83 12.14
N ALA A 265 -14.67 -29.40 13.07
CA ALA A 265 -14.44 -28.81 14.39
C ALA A 265 -13.80 -27.41 14.30
N PHE A 266 -12.77 -27.25 13.47
CA PHE A 266 -12.16 -25.94 13.26
C PHE A 266 -13.12 -24.94 12.61
N LYS A 267 -13.94 -25.35 11.67
CA LYS A 267 -14.95 -24.51 11.04
C LYS A 267 -15.99 -24.01 12.04
N ALA A 268 -16.45 -24.89 12.95
CA ALA A 268 -17.33 -24.52 14.06
C ALA A 268 -16.66 -23.52 15.01
N GLN A 269 -15.42 -23.80 15.41
CA GLN A 269 -14.64 -22.88 16.26
C GLN A 269 -14.43 -21.51 15.61
N LEU A 270 -14.23 -21.45 14.28
CA LEU A 270 -14.10 -20.19 13.55
C LEU A 270 -15.41 -19.41 13.53
N ALA A 271 -16.56 -20.08 13.44
CA ALA A 271 -17.87 -19.43 13.45
C ALA A 271 -18.15 -18.71 14.78
N ASP A 272 -17.73 -19.32 15.88
CA ASP A 272 -17.90 -18.78 17.24
C ASP A 272 -16.80 -17.77 17.64
N ARG A 273 -15.72 -17.71 16.88
CA ARG A 273 -14.58 -16.85 17.22
C ARG A 273 -14.93 -15.37 17.07
N PRO A 274 -14.70 -14.55 18.12
CA PRO A 274 -14.88 -13.12 18.02
C PRO A 274 -13.85 -12.51 17.05
N GLY A 275 -14.35 -11.76 16.08
CA GLY A 275 -13.58 -10.98 15.15
C GLY A 275 -13.29 -9.57 15.67
N TYR A 276 -13.09 -8.61 14.76
CA TYR A 276 -12.81 -7.23 15.11
C TYR A 276 -13.94 -6.61 15.94
N ARG A 277 -13.59 -6.03 17.09
CA ARG A 277 -14.52 -5.43 18.07
C ARG A 277 -15.58 -6.40 18.62
N GLY A 278 -15.22 -7.69 18.76
CA GLY A 278 -16.12 -8.69 19.32
C GLY A 278 -17.26 -9.15 18.40
N LYS A 279 -17.31 -8.69 17.14
CA LYS A 279 -18.29 -9.16 16.17
C LYS A 279 -17.90 -10.53 15.62
N PRO A 280 -18.85 -11.40 15.23
CA PRO A 280 -18.55 -12.66 14.55
C PRO A 280 -17.70 -12.44 13.30
N LEU A 281 -16.92 -13.46 12.91
CA LEU A 281 -16.17 -13.41 11.65
C LEU A 281 -17.13 -13.36 10.47
N THR A 282 -16.79 -12.53 9.47
CA THR A 282 -17.60 -12.42 8.26
C THR A 282 -17.52 -13.68 7.40
N LYS A 283 -18.58 -13.99 6.62
CA LYS A 283 -18.59 -15.09 5.64
C LYS A 283 -17.37 -15.03 4.71
N THR A 284 -16.95 -13.82 4.31
CA THR A 284 -15.74 -13.61 3.49
C THR A 284 -14.47 -14.09 4.21
N THR A 285 -14.32 -13.77 5.50
CA THR A 285 -13.17 -14.20 6.28
C THR A 285 -13.15 -15.71 6.47
N LEU A 286 -14.30 -16.32 6.77
CA LEU A 286 -14.44 -17.77 6.86
C LEU A 286 -14.09 -18.45 5.54
N GLY A 287 -14.66 -17.97 4.42
CA GLY A 287 -14.37 -18.50 3.08
C GLY A 287 -12.90 -18.38 2.69
N MET A 288 -12.24 -17.29 3.07
CA MET A 288 -10.81 -17.09 2.85
C MET A 288 -9.98 -18.11 3.66
N ARG A 289 -10.29 -18.33 4.93
CA ARG A 289 -9.58 -19.29 5.76
C ARG A 289 -9.73 -20.73 5.25
N MET A 290 -10.95 -21.12 4.88
CA MET A 290 -11.17 -22.42 4.25
C MET A 290 -10.44 -22.53 2.91
N GLY A 291 -10.36 -21.44 2.16
CA GLY A 291 -9.56 -21.36 0.94
C GLY A 291 -8.08 -21.57 1.15
N HIS A 292 -7.52 -20.97 2.21
CA HIS A 292 -6.11 -21.16 2.56
C HIS A 292 -5.81 -22.61 2.94
N LEU A 293 -6.67 -23.25 3.75
CA LEU A 293 -6.51 -24.66 4.09
C LEU A 293 -6.62 -25.57 2.88
N SER A 294 -7.62 -25.35 2.01
CA SER A 294 -7.76 -26.10 0.77
C SER A 294 -6.50 -25.99 -0.10
N THR A 295 -5.95 -24.77 -0.25
CA THR A 295 -4.73 -24.54 -1.03
C THR A 295 -3.50 -25.18 -0.37
N PHE A 296 -3.41 -25.12 0.96
CA PHE A 296 -2.34 -25.76 1.72
C PHE A 296 -2.33 -27.28 1.46
N PHE A 297 -3.45 -27.97 1.70
CA PHE A 297 -3.52 -29.42 1.50
C PHE A 297 -3.30 -29.84 0.05
N THR A 298 -3.87 -29.11 -0.91
CA THR A 298 -3.63 -29.38 -2.34
C THR A 298 -2.14 -29.33 -2.64
N ARG A 299 -1.46 -28.27 -2.22
CA ARG A 299 -0.06 -28.08 -2.57
C ARG A 299 0.90 -29.04 -1.87
N ILE A 300 0.68 -29.36 -0.60
CA ILE A 300 1.57 -30.29 0.10
C ILE A 300 1.44 -31.72 -0.44
N ILE A 301 0.28 -32.09 -0.98
CA ILE A 301 0.08 -33.36 -1.70
C ILE A 301 0.77 -33.30 -3.07
N GLU A 302 0.54 -32.23 -3.87
CA GLU A 302 1.19 -32.01 -5.16
C GLU A 302 2.73 -31.92 -5.07
N TRP A 303 3.26 -31.47 -3.93
CA TRP A 303 4.70 -31.33 -3.69
C TRP A 303 5.31 -32.54 -2.96
N ASP A 304 4.59 -33.62 -2.83
CA ASP A 304 5.02 -34.87 -2.20
C ASP A 304 5.67 -34.67 -0.83
N TYR A 305 4.99 -33.93 0.05
CA TYR A 305 5.51 -33.78 1.41
C TYR A 305 5.26 -35.07 2.21
N ASP A 306 6.29 -35.54 2.92
CA ASP A 306 6.27 -36.79 3.71
C ASP A 306 5.14 -36.85 4.75
N ASP A 307 4.72 -35.69 5.27
CA ASP A 307 3.63 -35.55 6.25
C ASP A 307 2.31 -35.07 5.60
N ALA A 308 2.14 -35.25 4.30
CA ALA A 308 0.89 -34.94 3.61
C ALA A 308 -0.18 -36.02 3.88
N PRO A 309 -1.47 -35.63 4.00
CA PRO A 309 -2.55 -36.59 4.13
C PRO A 309 -2.85 -37.28 2.79
N ASN A 310 -3.41 -38.48 2.82
CA ASN A 310 -3.73 -39.25 1.61
C ASN A 310 -4.82 -38.60 0.73
N ARG A 311 -5.62 -37.70 1.29
CA ARG A 311 -6.66 -36.95 0.58
C ARG A 311 -6.84 -35.57 1.17
N ILE A 312 -7.34 -34.64 0.37
CA ILE A 312 -7.66 -33.27 0.80
C ILE A 312 -8.88 -33.32 1.73
N PRO A 313 -8.77 -32.93 3.01
CA PRO A 313 -9.89 -32.97 3.96
C PRO A 313 -10.84 -31.76 3.84
N VAL A 314 -10.50 -30.76 3.02
CA VAL A 314 -11.26 -29.50 2.83
C VAL A 314 -11.90 -29.48 1.46
N TYR A 315 -13.20 -29.30 1.41
CA TYR A 315 -13.97 -29.30 0.16
C TYR A 315 -14.42 -27.89 -0.25
N ARG A 316 -14.78 -27.74 -1.52
CA ARG A 316 -15.32 -26.48 -2.05
C ARG A 316 -16.59 -26.03 -1.32
N THR A 317 -17.39 -26.97 -0.85
CA THR A 317 -18.62 -26.75 -0.07
C THR A 317 -18.39 -26.17 1.31
N ASP A 318 -17.17 -26.24 1.83
CA ASP A 318 -16.82 -25.63 3.12
C ASP A 318 -16.74 -24.10 3.05
N ARG A 319 -16.62 -23.56 1.85
CA ARG A 319 -16.64 -22.11 1.64
C ARG A 319 -18.07 -21.61 1.62
N PRO A 320 -18.45 -20.68 2.51
CA PRO A 320 -19.80 -20.13 2.48
C PRO A 320 -20.06 -19.41 1.17
N ARG A 321 -21.27 -19.51 0.66
CA ARG A 321 -21.70 -18.70 -0.48
C ARG A 321 -21.70 -17.23 -0.07
N LEU A 322 -21.04 -16.41 -0.89
CA LEU A 322 -20.95 -14.97 -0.67
C LEU A 322 -22.01 -14.26 -1.51
N ASP A 323 -22.74 -13.38 -0.86
CA ASP A 323 -23.59 -12.43 -1.55
C ASP A 323 -22.71 -11.47 -2.36
N LYS A 324 -23.16 -11.11 -3.56
CA LYS A 324 -22.48 -10.15 -4.44
C LYS A 324 -23.31 -8.87 -4.52
N PRO A 325 -23.33 -8.05 -3.44
CA PRO A 325 -24.06 -6.78 -3.48
C PRO A 325 -23.43 -5.85 -4.52
N LEU A 326 -24.24 -4.93 -5.04
CA LEU A 326 -23.73 -3.88 -5.89
C LEU A 326 -22.68 -3.04 -5.14
N PRO A 327 -21.63 -2.58 -5.83
CA PRO A 327 -20.64 -1.72 -5.23
C PRO A 327 -21.27 -0.45 -4.66
N LYS A 328 -20.87 -0.08 -3.46
CA LYS A 328 -21.24 1.22 -2.89
C LYS A 328 -20.47 2.33 -3.59
N PHE A 329 -21.18 3.33 -4.11
CA PHE A 329 -20.61 4.53 -4.71
C PHE A 329 -21.30 5.77 -4.13
N LEU A 330 -20.75 6.94 -4.39
CA LEU A 330 -21.36 8.23 -4.08
C LEU A 330 -22.15 8.67 -5.31
N ASP A 331 -23.40 9.11 -5.11
CA ASP A 331 -24.15 9.77 -6.18
C ASP A 331 -23.47 11.09 -6.61
N ASP A 332 -23.98 11.72 -7.67
CA ASP A 332 -23.35 12.90 -8.24
C ASP A 332 -23.32 14.10 -7.25
N ALA A 333 -24.37 14.27 -6.44
CA ALA A 333 -24.44 15.35 -5.44
C ALA A 333 -23.44 15.07 -4.29
N GLN A 334 -23.42 13.85 -3.78
CA GLN A 334 -22.47 13.41 -2.75
C GLN A 334 -21.02 13.51 -3.23
N ALA A 335 -20.74 13.09 -4.47
CA ALA A 335 -19.42 13.17 -5.07
C ALA A 335 -18.95 14.61 -5.24
N ALA A 336 -19.85 15.53 -5.69
CA ALA A 336 -19.55 16.94 -5.80
C ALA A 336 -19.25 17.58 -4.44
N ALA A 337 -20.08 17.31 -3.43
CA ALA A 337 -19.84 17.76 -2.06
C ALA A 337 -18.51 17.23 -1.50
N PHE A 338 -18.22 15.95 -1.72
CA PHE A 338 -16.97 15.29 -1.30
C PHE A 338 -15.74 15.94 -1.95
N ILE A 339 -15.75 16.19 -3.27
CA ILE A 339 -14.64 16.84 -3.98
C ILE A 339 -14.45 18.29 -3.50
N THR A 340 -15.53 19.01 -3.27
CA THR A 340 -15.47 20.38 -2.73
C THR A 340 -14.85 20.39 -1.33
N ALA A 341 -15.29 19.51 -0.46
CA ALA A 341 -14.72 19.35 0.88
C ALA A 341 -13.24 18.94 0.81
N ALA A 342 -12.87 18.03 -0.09
CA ALA A 342 -11.50 17.59 -0.29
C ALA A 342 -10.55 18.73 -0.70
N LYS A 343 -10.99 19.62 -1.59
CA LYS A 343 -10.23 20.81 -2.02
C LYS A 343 -9.96 21.77 -0.87
N ASN A 344 -10.86 21.85 0.10
CA ASN A 344 -10.81 22.78 1.22
C ASN A 344 -10.16 22.18 2.48
N LEU A 345 -9.64 20.96 2.43
CA LEU A 345 -8.91 20.37 3.56
C LEU A 345 -7.67 21.24 3.89
N PRO A 346 -7.40 21.53 5.17
CA PRO A 346 -6.28 22.39 5.55
C PRO A 346 -4.91 21.76 5.28
N ASP A 347 -4.80 20.45 5.43
CA ASP A 347 -3.55 19.70 5.22
C ASP A 347 -3.30 19.42 3.73
N PRO A 348 -2.20 19.93 3.11
CA PRO A 348 -1.88 19.67 1.70
C PRO A 348 -1.78 18.19 1.35
N LEU A 349 -1.24 17.37 2.26
CA LEU A 349 -1.13 15.93 2.06
C LEU A 349 -2.52 15.26 2.02
N ASP A 350 -3.44 15.66 2.89
CA ASP A 350 -4.82 15.17 2.86
C ASP A 350 -5.52 15.52 1.55
N ARG A 351 -5.37 16.77 1.07
CA ARG A 351 -5.92 17.19 -0.23
C ARG A 351 -5.37 16.35 -1.38
N LEU A 352 -4.05 16.20 -1.43
CA LEU A 352 -3.39 15.41 -2.48
C LEU A 352 -3.86 13.96 -2.48
N ILE A 353 -3.88 13.29 -1.32
CA ILE A 353 -4.33 11.90 -1.17
C ILE A 353 -5.76 11.73 -1.70
N VAL A 354 -6.68 12.58 -1.24
CA VAL A 354 -8.10 12.42 -1.55
C VAL A 354 -8.39 12.71 -3.02
N LEU A 355 -7.83 13.81 -3.56
CA LEU A 355 -8.03 14.18 -4.97
C LEU A 355 -7.34 13.21 -5.92
N ALA A 356 -6.18 12.67 -5.57
CA ALA A 356 -5.53 11.62 -6.35
C ALA A 356 -6.42 10.38 -6.46
N LEU A 357 -6.96 9.88 -5.35
CA LEU A 357 -7.87 8.72 -5.36
C LEU A 357 -9.15 8.98 -6.14
N ALA A 358 -9.78 10.13 -5.91
CA ALA A 358 -11.07 10.44 -6.52
C ALA A 358 -10.98 10.66 -8.04
N ARG A 359 -9.90 11.28 -8.54
CA ARG A 359 -9.73 11.60 -9.96
C ARG A 359 -9.08 10.49 -10.79
N THR A 360 -8.32 9.61 -10.17
CA THR A 360 -7.60 8.55 -10.89
C THR A 360 -8.21 7.16 -10.70
N GLY A 361 -9.03 6.99 -9.67
CA GLY A 361 -9.58 5.68 -9.30
C GLY A 361 -8.52 4.65 -8.93
N MET A 362 -7.28 5.05 -8.65
CA MET A 362 -6.22 4.12 -8.28
C MET A 362 -6.52 3.41 -6.96
N ARG A 363 -5.95 2.22 -6.80
CA ARG A 363 -6.03 1.49 -5.54
C ARG A 363 -5.18 2.17 -4.47
N ARG A 364 -5.59 2.09 -3.20
CA ARG A 364 -4.81 2.63 -2.06
C ARG A 364 -3.35 2.17 -2.08
N GLY A 365 -3.10 0.92 -2.44
CA GLY A 365 -1.72 0.39 -2.53
C GLY A 365 -0.92 0.97 -3.69
N GLU A 366 -1.56 1.29 -4.81
CA GLU A 366 -0.96 1.97 -5.96
C GLU A 366 -0.58 3.41 -5.59
N LEU A 367 -1.48 4.14 -4.93
CA LEU A 367 -1.22 5.47 -4.41
C LEU A 367 -0.01 5.51 -3.47
N LEU A 368 0.06 4.56 -2.54
CA LEU A 368 1.17 4.46 -1.58
C LEU A 368 2.51 4.08 -2.22
N GLY A 369 2.49 3.47 -3.39
CA GLY A 369 3.67 3.08 -4.14
C GLY A 369 4.11 4.12 -5.18
N LEU A 370 3.42 5.26 -5.31
CA LEU A 370 3.84 6.32 -6.24
C LEU A 370 5.22 6.85 -5.88
N THR A 371 6.01 7.08 -6.92
CA THR A 371 7.35 7.66 -6.82
C THR A 371 7.36 9.10 -7.32
N VAL A 372 8.39 9.86 -7.01
CA VAL A 372 8.53 11.27 -7.40
C VAL A 372 8.62 11.45 -8.93
N ASP A 373 9.04 10.42 -9.65
CA ASP A 373 9.12 10.37 -11.11
C ASP A 373 7.86 9.78 -11.78
N ALA A 374 6.76 9.61 -11.03
CA ALA A 374 5.53 9.01 -11.54
C ALA A 374 4.80 9.90 -12.55
N VAL A 375 5.00 11.23 -12.51
CA VAL A 375 4.44 12.15 -13.49
C VAL A 375 5.30 12.14 -14.74
N VAL A 376 4.72 11.75 -15.88
CA VAL A 376 5.41 11.68 -17.17
C VAL A 376 4.65 12.50 -18.21
N GLN A 377 5.38 13.11 -19.15
CA GLN A 377 4.78 13.79 -20.29
C GLN A 377 4.79 12.86 -21.50
N ILE A 378 3.63 12.66 -22.11
CA ILE A 378 3.47 11.88 -23.35
C ILE A 378 2.73 12.78 -24.35
N GLY A 379 3.42 13.17 -25.41
CA GLY A 379 2.93 14.18 -26.35
C GLY A 379 2.69 15.53 -25.65
N THR A 380 1.51 16.10 -25.79
CA THR A 380 1.11 17.36 -25.14
C THR A 380 0.46 17.16 -23.77
N GLY A 381 0.21 15.91 -23.36
CA GLY A 381 -0.50 15.58 -22.12
C GLY A 381 0.43 15.08 -21.02
N TYR A 382 -0.01 15.27 -19.77
CA TYR A 382 0.64 14.67 -18.61
C TYR A 382 -0.09 13.41 -18.16
N TRP A 383 0.68 12.42 -17.77
CA TRP A 383 0.20 11.09 -17.37
C TRP A 383 0.82 10.70 -16.04
N LEU A 384 0.08 9.95 -15.26
CA LEU A 384 0.56 9.37 -14.02
C LEU A 384 0.86 7.89 -14.23
N ARG A 385 2.15 7.52 -14.16
CA ARG A 385 2.59 6.13 -14.19
C ARG A 385 2.27 5.49 -12.85
N THR A 386 1.33 4.55 -12.83
CA THR A 386 1.03 3.80 -11.61
C THR A 386 2.04 2.68 -11.43
N PRO A 387 2.56 2.47 -10.21
CA PRO A 387 3.49 1.38 -9.95
C PRO A 387 2.81 0.02 -10.17
N VAL A 388 3.61 -0.98 -10.51
CA VAL A 388 3.17 -2.37 -10.67
C VAL A 388 2.37 -2.82 -9.44
N GLY A 389 1.07 -2.89 -9.60
CA GLY A 389 0.11 -3.18 -8.54
C GLY A 389 -0.04 -4.68 -8.27
N LYS A 390 -1.13 -5.07 -7.60
CA LYS A 390 -1.47 -6.47 -7.26
C LYS A 390 -1.53 -7.41 -8.48
N LEU A 391 -1.74 -6.86 -9.68
CA LEU A 391 -1.93 -7.60 -10.93
C LEU A 391 -0.68 -7.64 -11.82
N HIS A 392 0.49 -7.22 -11.29
CA HIS A 392 1.79 -7.21 -11.99
C HIS A 392 1.79 -6.40 -13.30
N THR A 393 0.87 -5.45 -13.47
CA THR A 393 0.81 -4.51 -14.59
C THR A 393 0.94 -3.08 -14.09
N ASP A 394 1.73 -2.28 -14.77
CA ASP A 394 1.70 -0.83 -14.69
C ASP A 394 0.73 -0.28 -15.73
N ARG A 395 0.32 0.95 -15.57
CA ARG A 395 -0.51 1.69 -16.52
C ARG A 395 -0.29 3.19 -16.38
N TYR A 396 -0.64 3.88 -17.43
CA TYR A 396 -0.67 5.34 -17.44
C TYR A 396 -2.09 5.84 -17.27
N ILE A 397 -2.30 6.76 -16.33
CA ILE A 397 -3.59 7.42 -16.09
C ILE A 397 -3.47 8.86 -16.57
N PRO A 398 -4.40 9.37 -17.39
CA PRO A 398 -4.40 10.79 -17.79
C PRO A 398 -4.44 11.67 -16.53
N LEU A 399 -3.55 12.65 -16.46
CA LEU A 399 -3.42 13.49 -15.28
C LEU A 399 -4.21 14.80 -15.46
N HIS A 400 -5.21 14.98 -14.60
CA HIS A 400 -5.99 16.21 -14.58
C HIS A 400 -5.10 17.40 -14.16
N PRO A 401 -5.16 18.58 -14.84
CA PRO A 401 -4.28 19.72 -14.57
C PRO A 401 -4.20 20.11 -13.08
N GLN A 402 -5.33 20.25 -12.39
CA GLN A 402 -5.36 20.56 -10.96
C GLN A 402 -4.64 19.51 -10.09
N LEU A 403 -4.66 18.23 -10.49
CA LEU A 403 -3.95 17.20 -9.76
C LEU A 403 -2.45 17.27 -10.05
N LYS A 404 -2.08 17.63 -11.28
CA LYS A 404 -0.68 17.89 -11.65
C LYS A 404 -0.10 19.02 -10.80
N ASP A 405 -0.80 20.14 -10.70
CA ASP A 405 -0.34 21.30 -9.90
C ASP A 405 -0.13 20.93 -8.44
N LEU A 406 -1.02 20.11 -7.85
CA LEU A 406 -0.88 19.60 -6.48
C LEU A 406 0.32 18.66 -6.32
N LEU A 407 0.58 17.81 -7.32
CA LEU A 407 1.74 16.92 -7.32
C LEU A 407 3.04 17.71 -7.45
N ASP A 408 3.10 18.68 -8.35
CA ASP A 408 4.27 19.55 -8.55
C ASP A 408 4.57 20.36 -7.28
N ALA A 409 3.55 20.97 -6.68
CA ALA A 409 3.71 21.70 -5.42
C ALA A 409 4.22 20.79 -4.30
N TRP A 410 3.66 19.57 -4.17
CA TRP A 410 4.10 18.58 -3.19
C TRP A 410 5.55 18.13 -3.41
N ILE A 411 5.95 17.96 -4.67
CA ILE A 411 7.32 17.57 -5.03
C ILE A 411 8.28 18.74 -4.76
N ALA A 412 7.90 19.97 -5.09
CA ALA A 412 8.71 21.16 -4.88
C ALA A 412 8.97 21.47 -3.39
N GLU A 413 8.06 21.10 -2.49
CA GLU A 413 8.23 21.27 -1.04
C GLU A 413 9.16 20.21 -0.40
N ARG A 414 9.58 19.19 -1.15
CA ARG A 414 10.46 18.14 -0.61
C ARG A 414 11.87 18.68 -0.37
N PRO A 415 12.49 18.35 0.78
CA PRO A 415 13.90 18.65 1.00
C PRO A 415 14.80 17.92 -0.01
N ASP A 416 15.75 18.61 -0.63
CA ASP A 416 16.67 18.04 -1.63
C ASP A 416 17.49 16.86 -1.12
N TRP A 417 17.78 16.81 0.17
CA TRP A 417 18.53 15.73 0.81
C TRP A 417 17.69 14.48 1.11
N GLN A 418 16.40 14.51 0.82
CA GLN A 418 15.50 13.38 1.07
C GLN A 418 15.73 12.23 0.09
N ALA A 419 16.38 11.16 0.54
CA ALA A 419 16.77 10.01 -0.29
C ALA A 419 15.61 9.11 -0.75
N SER A 420 14.42 9.18 -0.12
CA SER A 420 13.28 8.34 -0.52
C SER A 420 12.76 8.73 -1.89
N THR A 421 12.55 7.76 -2.78
CA THR A 421 11.88 7.95 -4.06
C THR A 421 10.36 7.93 -3.94
N VAL A 422 9.80 7.48 -2.80
CA VAL A 422 8.35 7.43 -2.57
C VAL A 422 7.78 8.84 -2.52
N LEU A 423 6.71 9.08 -3.28
CA LEU A 423 6.08 10.40 -3.41
C LEU A 423 5.42 10.86 -2.11
N LEU A 424 4.58 10.01 -1.51
CA LEU A 424 3.79 10.38 -0.33
C LEU A 424 4.55 10.02 0.95
N THR A 425 5.18 11.03 1.52
CA THR A 425 5.92 10.91 2.77
C THR A 425 5.40 11.89 3.82
N GLU A 426 5.46 11.51 5.08
CA GLU A 426 5.20 12.34 6.24
C GLU A 426 6.33 12.13 7.24
N ARG A 427 6.97 13.21 7.68
CA ARG A 427 8.14 13.16 8.59
C ARG A 427 9.26 12.25 8.04
N GLY A 428 9.57 12.40 6.76
CA GLY A 428 10.62 11.66 6.08
C GLY A 428 10.35 10.16 5.88
N ARG A 429 9.12 9.70 6.07
CA ARG A 429 8.73 8.28 5.95
C ARG A 429 7.56 8.15 5.02
N PRO A 430 7.48 7.08 4.22
CA PRO A 430 6.27 6.76 3.49
C PRO A 430 5.07 6.67 4.44
N ILE A 431 3.93 7.20 4.00
CA ILE A 431 2.72 7.20 4.83
C ILE A 431 2.12 5.79 4.96
N PRO A 432 1.56 5.42 6.13
CA PRO A 432 0.89 4.15 6.30
C PRO A 432 -0.50 4.15 5.64
N PRO A 433 -1.04 2.96 5.28
CA PRO A 433 -2.39 2.85 4.70
C PRO A 433 -3.48 3.54 5.53
N THR A 434 -3.38 3.52 6.85
CA THR A 434 -4.31 4.18 7.78
C THR A 434 -4.31 5.71 7.67
N ARG A 435 -3.22 6.31 7.15
CA ARG A 435 -3.15 7.76 6.89
C ARG A 435 -4.04 8.14 5.73
N VAL A 436 -4.08 7.29 4.68
CA VAL A 436 -4.97 7.43 3.53
C VAL A 436 -6.43 7.31 3.97
N ASP A 437 -6.76 6.28 4.75
CA ASP A 437 -8.13 6.07 5.24
C ASP A 437 -8.61 7.27 6.09
N LYS A 438 -7.72 7.84 6.92
CA LYS A 438 -8.03 9.04 7.71
C LYS A 438 -8.25 10.29 6.84
N ALA A 439 -7.47 10.48 5.78
CA ALA A 439 -7.64 11.62 4.87
C ALA A 439 -9.01 11.55 4.17
N VAL A 440 -9.38 10.38 3.64
CA VAL A 440 -10.68 10.13 3.01
C VAL A 440 -11.83 10.37 4.01
N GLN A 441 -11.69 9.89 5.25
CA GLN A 441 -12.71 10.10 6.27
C GLN A 441 -12.85 11.57 6.69
N LYS A 442 -11.75 12.34 6.76
CA LYS A 442 -11.82 13.79 7.02
C LYS A 442 -12.62 14.52 5.93
N ALA A 443 -12.36 14.20 4.64
CA ALA A 443 -13.11 14.77 3.53
C ALA A 443 -14.60 14.37 3.60
N ALA A 444 -14.91 13.11 3.91
CA ALA A 444 -16.27 12.62 4.06
C ALA A 444 -17.01 13.34 5.19
N THR A 445 -16.37 13.51 6.35
CA THR A 445 -16.94 14.24 7.49
C THR A 445 -17.19 15.71 7.14
N ALA A 446 -16.24 16.37 6.46
CA ALA A 446 -16.39 17.76 6.02
C ALA A 446 -17.49 17.93 4.96
N ALA A 447 -17.79 16.89 4.19
CA ALA A 447 -18.89 16.85 3.23
C ALA A 447 -20.24 16.44 3.84
N GLY A 448 -20.32 16.19 5.15
CA GLY A 448 -21.53 15.71 5.82
C GLY A 448 -21.90 14.27 5.47
N LEU A 449 -20.96 13.49 4.92
CA LEU A 449 -21.16 12.11 4.54
C LEU A 449 -20.78 11.15 5.68
N GLY A 450 -21.38 9.97 5.67
CA GLY A 450 -21.03 8.89 6.59
C GLY A 450 -19.62 8.31 6.34
N HIS A 451 -19.45 7.03 6.65
CA HIS A 451 -18.15 6.38 6.43
C HIS A 451 -17.88 6.13 4.95
N VAL A 452 -16.87 6.79 4.42
CA VAL A 452 -16.37 6.62 3.05
C VAL A 452 -14.97 5.97 3.11
N HIS A 453 -14.72 5.00 2.27
CA HIS A 453 -13.42 4.34 2.16
C HIS A 453 -12.82 4.48 0.75
N PRO A 454 -11.47 4.38 0.60
CA PRO A 454 -10.79 4.63 -0.67
C PRO A 454 -11.34 3.86 -1.88
N HIS A 455 -11.75 2.61 -1.68
CA HIS A 455 -12.27 1.79 -2.77
C HIS A 455 -13.64 2.26 -3.28
N GLN A 456 -14.45 2.90 -2.41
CA GLN A 456 -15.72 3.51 -2.80
C GLN A 456 -15.52 4.68 -3.78
N LEU A 457 -14.45 5.47 -3.64
CA LEU A 457 -14.12 6.55 -4.57
C LEU A 457 -13.82 6.01 -5.98
N ARG A 458 -13.15 4.86 -6.04
CA ARG A 458 -12.90 4.17 -7.32
C ARG A 458 -14.19 3.66 -7.95
N HIS A 459 -15.12 3.13 -7.16
CA HIS A 459 -16.44 2.74 -7.64
C HIS A 459 -17.24 3.94 -8.12
N THR A 460 -17.18 5.07 -7.40
CA THR A 460 -17.80 6.33 -7.80
C THR A 460 -17.30 6.80 -9.16
N LEU A 461 -15.97 6.85 -9.34
CA LEU A 461 -15.38 7.24 -10.63
C LEU A 461 -15.85 6.33 -11.77
N ALA A 462 -15.81 5.02 -11.57
CA ALA A 462 -16.23 4.05 -12.59
C ALA A 462 -17.72 4.18 -12.94
N THR A 463 -18.58 4.32 -11.94
CA THR A 463 -20.03 4.51 -12.15
C THR A 463 -20.31 5.83 -12.85
N GLN A 464 -19.64 6.92 -12.45
CA GLN A 464 -19.78 8.20 -13.12
C GLN A 464 -19.26 8.18 -14.55
N ALA A 465 -18.17 7.45 -14.83
CA ALA A 465 -17.59 7.33 -16.17
C ALA A 465 -18.54 6.60 -17.13
N ILE A 466 -19.10 5.43 -16.69
CA ILE A 466 -20.03 4.66 -17.53
C ILE A 466 -21.34 5.44 -17.78
N ASN A 467 -21.89 6.10 -16.75
CA ASN A 467 -23.11 6.91 -16.89
C ASN A 467 -22.92 8.13 -17.80
N ARG A 468 -21.67 8.52 -18.07
CA ARG A 468 -21.30 9.61 -19.03
C ARG A 468 -20.78 9.09 -20.36
N GLY A 469 -20.99 7.79 -20.66
CA GLY A 469 -20.71 7.20 -21.97
C GLY A 469 -19.28 6.73 -22.19
N MET A 470 -18.44 6.62 -21.15
CA MET A 470 -17.13 5.99 -21.30
C MET A 470 -17.31 4.49 -21.52
N SER A 471 -16.62 3.92 -22.51
CA SER A 471 -16.69 2.48 -22.80
C SER A 471 -16.14 1.63 -21.65
N LEU A 472 -16.64 0.39 -21.54
CA LEU A 472 -16.19 -0.56 -20.50
C LEU A 472 -14.70 -0.88 -20.61
N GLU A 473 -14.18 -0.96 -21.84
CA GLU A 473 -12.77 -1.18 -22.13
C GLU A 473 -11.91 0.00 -21.66
N ALA A 474 -12.35 1.23 -21.92
CA ALA A 474 -11.65 2.43 -21.46
C ALA A 474 -11.65 2.53 -19.92
N ILE A 475 -12.78 2.18 -19.29
CA ILE A 475 -12.87 2.09 -17.81
C ILE A 475 -11.96 0.99 -17.28
N ALA A 476 -11.93 -0.18 -17.93
CA ALA A 476 -11.06 -1.29 -17.55
C ALA A 476 -9.58 -0.88 -17.63
N ALA A 477 -9.18 -0.24 -18.73
CA ALA A 477 -7.82 0.27 -18.92
C ALA A 477 -7.46 1.34 -17.88
N LEU A 478 -8.34 2.33 -17.65
CA LEU A 478 -8.15 3.38 -16.66
C LEU A 478 -7.95 2.80 -15.26
N LEU A 479 -8.78 1.85 -14.89
CA LEU A 479 -8.75 1.23 -13.57
C LEU A 479 -7.70 0.11 -13.45
N GLY A 480 -7.13 -0.39 -14.54
CA GLY A 480 -6.22 -1.53 -14.57
C GLY A 480 -6.94 -2.80 -14.10
N HIS A 481 -8.05 -3.14 -14.74
CA HIS A 481 -8.71 -4.43 -14.57
C HIS A 481 -8.06 -5.43 -15.53
N HIS A 482 -7.67 -6.57 -15.02
CA HIS A 482 -7.10 -7.65 -15.82
C HIS A 482 -8.19 -8.42 -16.59
N ASP A 483 -9.39 -8.44 -16.04
CA ASP A 483 -10.54 -9.14 -16.58
C ASP A 483 -11.71 -8.15 -16.69
N LEU A 484 -12.33 -8.09 -17.85
CA LEU A 484 -13.47 -7.23 -18.13
C LEU A 484 -14.66 -7.53 -17.19
N SER A 485 -14.78 -8.78 -16.72
CA SER A 485 -15.79 -9.17 -15.72
C SER A 485 -15.75 -8.29 -14.45
N MET A 486 -14.58 -7.78 -14.09
CA MET A 486 -14.42 -6.84 -12.97
C MET A 486 -15.05 -5.47 -13.26
N THR A 487 -15.12 -5.09 -14.53
CA THR A 487 -15.73 -3.82 -14.99
C THR A 487 -17.23 -4.00 -15.24
N MET A 488 -17.67 -5.19 -15.65
CA MET A 488 -19.09 -5.51 -15.87
C MET A 488 -19.98 -5.30 -14.63
N VAL A 489 -19.38 -5.26 -13.44
CA VAL A 489 -20.12 -4.93 -12.21
C VAL A 489 -20.69 -3.51 -12.28
N TYR A 490 -20.01 -2.59 -12.96
CA TYR A 490 -20.48 -1.21 -13.14
C TYR A 490 -21.58 -1.10 -14.21
N ALA A 491 -21.56 -1.96 -15.21
CA ALA A 491 -22.64 -2.04 -16.20
C ALA A 491 -24.01 -2.36 -15.56
N ARG A 492 -24.00 -3.08 -14.43
CA ARG A 492 -25.21 -3.35 -13.63
C ARG A 492 -25.76 -2.11 -12.90
N ILE A 493 -24.96 -1.06 -12.79
CA ILE A 493 -25.27 0.18 -12.07
C ILE A 493 -25.59 1.30 -13.07
N ALA A 494 -25.35 1.08 -14.36
CA ALA A 494 -25.63 2.04 -15.42
C ALA A 494 -27.16 2.16 -15.61
N ASP A 495 -27.79 2.85 -14.67
CA ASP A 495 -29.23 3.01 -14.55
C ASP A 495 -29.86 3.73 -15.77
N ARG A 496 -29.10 4.61 -16.40
CA ARG A 496 -29.63 5.50 -17.42
C ARG A 496 -29.89 4.77 -18.73
N THR A 497 -28.96 3.94 -19.19
CA THR A 497 -29.11 3.21 -20.46
C THR A 497 -30.27 2.20 -20.38
N VAL A 498 -30.35 1.46 -19.27
CA VAL A 498 -31.43 0.49 -19.05
C VAL A 498 -32.78 1.20 -18.89
N ALA A 499 -32.82 2.30 -18.13
CA ALA A 499 -34.04 3.07 -17.92
C ALA A 499 -34.49 3.77 -19.23
N ASP A 500 -33.57 4.44 -19.94
CA ASP A 500 -33.86 5.14 -21.18
C ASP A 500 -34.35 4.16 -22.27
N GLU A 501 -33.70 3.00 -22.40
CA GLU A 501 -34.13 1.95 -23.33
C GLU A 501 -35.47 1.31 -22.91
N TYR A 502 -35.62 1.00 -21.60
CA TYR A 502 -36.90 0.50 -21.08
C TYR A 502 -38.04 1.47 -21.35
N PHE A 503 -37.89 2.76 -21.04
CA PHE A 503 -38.91 3.77 -21.28
C PHE A 503 -39.16 4.00 -22.78
N ALA A 504 -38.11 3.95 -23.60
CA ALA A 504 -38.25 4.06 -25.04
C ALA A 504 -39.04 2.88 -25.62
N VAL A 505 -38.78 1.65 -25.16
CA VAL A 505 -39.51 0.46 -25.53
C VAL A 505 -40.93 0.51 -24.99
N THR A 506 -41.12 0.86 -23.71
CA THR A 506 -42.46 0.97 -23.09
C THR A 506 -43.33 1.99 -23.83
N LYS A 507 -42.76 3.18 -24.18
CA LYS A 507 -43.47 4.19 -24.94
C LYS A 507 -43.90 3.69 -26.33
N LYS A 508 -43.05 2.89 -27.01
CA LYS A 508 -43.42 2.25 -28.28
C LYS A 508 -44.51 1.22 -28.11
N VAL A 509 -44.45 0.38 -27.06
CA VAL A 509 -45.48 -0.61 -26.74
C VAL A 509 -46.78 0.08 -26.39
N GLU A 510 -46.78 1.14 -25.59
CA GLU A 510 -47.98 1.92 -25.27
C GLU A 510 -48.61 2.57 -26.51
N THR A 511 -47.79 3.05 -27.45
CA THR A 511 -48.25 3.61 -28.73
C THR A 511 -48.97 2.53 -29.58
N LEU A 512 -48.53 1.27 -29.51
CA LEU A 512 -49.17 0.15 -30.19
C LEU A 512 -50.54 -0.20 -29.59
N TYR A 513 -50.71 -0.04 -28.27
CA TYR A 513 -51.98 -0.26 -27.59
C TYR A 513 -52.95 0.92 -27.70
N ALA A 514 -52.44 2.12 -27.94
CA ALA A 514 -53.26 3.32 -28.09
C ALA A 514 -53.96 3.42 -29.48
N THR A 515 -53.51 2.66 -30.48
CA THR A 515 -54.06 2.64 -31.81
C THR A 515 -54.99 1.43 -31.96
N SER A 516 -56.29 1.64 -32.04
CA SER A 516 -57.36 0.62 -32.21
C SER A 516 -57.44 0.02 -33.64
N GLN A 517 -56.39 0.10 -34.43
CA GLN A 517 -56.29 -0.57 -35.73
C GLN A 517 -55.04 -1.45 -35.76
N PRO A 518 -55.08 -2.65 -36.28
CA PRO A 518 -53.88 -3.45 -36.47
C PRO A 518 -53.02 -2.77 -37.53
N ALA A 519 -52.02 -2.01 -37.05
CA ALA A 519 -51.00 -1.48 -37.91
C ALA A 519 -50.12 -2.65 -38.36
N VAL A 520 -50.08 -2.92 -39.64
CA VAL A 520 -48.99 -3.70 -40.25
C VAL A 520 -47.71 -2.91 -40.01
N LEU A 521 -46.84 -3.44 -39.14
CA LEU A 521 -45.55 -2.83 -38.87
C LEU A 521 -44.74 -2.84 -40.18
N PRO A 522 -44.28 -1.71 -40.69
CA PRO A 522 -43.32 -1.68 -41.78
C PRO A 522 -42.06 -2.47 -41.37
N ASP A 523 -41.42 -3.15 -42.32
CA ASP A 523 -40.16 -3.90 -42.09
C ASP A 523 -39.02 -3.05 -41.56
N ASP A 524 -39.14 -1.72 -41.56
CA ASP A 524 -38.18 -0.72 -41.06
C ASP A 524 -38.47 -0.21 -39.63
N ALA A 525 -39.47 -0.74 -38.93
CA ALA A 525 -39.87 -0.32 -37.58
C ALA A 525 -38.91 -0.73 -36.46
N ALA A 526 -37.78 -1.32 -36.78
CA ALA A 526 -36.66 -1.51 -35.86
C ALA A 526 -35.84 -0.22 -35.74
N GLY A 527 -36.21 0.64 -34.81
CA GLY A 527 -35.41 1.85 -34.55
C GLY A 527 -34.00 1.53 -34.00
N PRO A 528 -33.11 2.54 -33.90
CA PRO A 528 -31.71 2.37 -33.55
C PRO A 528 -31.43 1.53 -32.29
N ALA A 529 -32.35 1.57 -31.31
CA ALA A 529 -32.22 0.81 -30.06
C ALA A 529 -32.48 -0.70 -30.24
N MET A 530 -33.49 -1.08 -31.08
CA MET A 530 -33.75 -2.48 -31.41
C MET A 530 -32.64 -3.04 -32.30
N HIS A 531 -32.04 -2.17 -33.09
CA HIS A 531 -30.89 -2.49 -33.92
C HIS A 531 -29.62 -2.76 -33.08
N ALA A 532 -29.37 -1.93 -32.04
CA ALA A 532 -28.32 -2.16 -31.08
C ALA A 532 -28.53 -3.48 -30.32
N LEU A 533 -29.76 -3.79 -29.90
CA LEU A 533 -30.13 -5.04 -29.23
C LEU A 533 -29.96 -6.29 -30.13
N ARG A 534 -30.29 -6.17 -31.41
CA ARG A 534 -30.03 -7.23 -32.40
C ARG A 534 -28.52 -7.37 -32.69
N ALA A 535 -27.78 -6.27 -32.70
CA ALA A 535 -26.35 -6.26 -32.87
C ALA A 535 -25.62 -6.91 -31.66
N GLU A 536 -26.08 -6.65 -30.45
CA GLU A 536 -25.57 -7.31 -29.23
C GLU A 536 -25.93 -8.80 -29.21
N ALA A 537 -27.11 -9.17 -29.70
CA ALA A 537 -27.55 -10.56 -29.80
C ALA A 537 -26.80 -11.35 -30.89
N THR A 538 -26.32 -10.67 -31.96
CA THR A 538 -25.64 -11.29 -33.12
C THR A 538 -24.15 -10.99 -33.23
N LYS A 539 -23.57 -10.26 -32.33
CA LYS A 539 -22.19 -10.34 -31.86
C LYS A 539 -21.07 -9.49 -32.48
N ARG A 540 -21.17 -8.84 -33.61
CA ARG A 540 -20.17 -7.86 -34.08
C ARG A 540 -20.80 -6.79 -34.93
N LEU A 541 -20.94 -5.60 -34.40
CA LEU A 541 -21.22 -4.39 -35.16
C LEU A 541 -19.94 -3.99 -35.92
N LEU A 542 -20.05 -3.85 -37.25
CA LEU A 542 -19.05 -3.31 -38.15
C LEU A 542 -19.46 -1.89 -38.56
N GLY A 543 -18.52 -1.07 -39.02
CA GLY A 543 -18.82 0.31 -39.38
C GLY A 543 -19.89 0.50 -40.46
N ASN A 544 -20.21 -0.55 -41.23
CA ASN A 544 -21.15 -0.51 -42.36
C ASN A 544 -22.07 -1.74 -42.44
N GLY A 545 -22.19 -2.52 -41.36
CA GLY A 545 -23.02 -3.73 -41.27
C GLY A 545 -22.72 -4.57 -40.06
N TYR A 546 -23.04 -5.84 -40.13
CA TYR A 546 -22.94 -6.81 -39.03
C TYR A 546 -22.23 -8.09 -39.47
N CYS A 547 -21.46 -8.69 -38.55
CA CYS A 547 -20.85 -10.01 -38.72
C CYS A 547 -21.71 -11.06 -38.00
N THR A 548 -22.25 -12.00 -38.74
CA THR A 548 -23.10 -13.12 -38.21
C THR A 548 -22.28 -14.38 -37.89
N ARG A 549 -20.97 -14.32 -37.90
CA ARG A 549 -20.10 -15.44 -37.60
C ARG A 549 -20.27 -15.91 -36.14
N PRO A 550 -20.42 -17.22 -35.85
CA PRO A 550 -20.40 -17.76 -34.51
C PRO A 550 -19.13 -17.39 -33.76
N LEU A 551 -19.22 -17.19 -32.44
CA LEU A 551 -18.08 -16.77 -31.59
C LEU A 551 -16.94 -17.79 -31.54
N GLU A 552 -17.28 -19.06 -31.73
CA GLU A 552 -16.36 -20.18 -31.68
C GLU A 552 -15.45 -20.27 -32.91
N LEU A 553 -15.80 -19.54 -33.98
CA LEU A 553 -15.05 -19.52 -35.24
C LEU A 553 -14.20 -18.24 -35.32
N ASP A 554 -12.90 -18.42 -35.30
CA ASP A 554 -11.94 -17.33 -35.45
C ASP A 554 -11.96 -16.73 -36.87
N CYS A 555 -11.76 -15.41 -37.00
CA CYS A 555 -11.76 -14.70 -38.28
C CYS A 555 -10.34 -14.39 -38.72
N ARG A 556 -9.92 -14.97 -39.85
CA ARG A 556 -8.60 -14.73 -40.46
C ARG A 556 -8.54 -13.43 -41.30
N TYR A 557 -9.68 -12.73 -41.54
CA TYR A 557 -9.78 -11.61 -42.48
C TYR A 557 -10.49 -10.42 -41.80
N GLU A 558 -9.80 -9.71 -40.94
CA GLU A 558 -10.37 -8.58 -40.18
C GLU A 558 -10.68 -7.33 -41.04
N THR A 559 -10.28 -7.29 -42.32
CA THR A 559 -10.33 -6.09 -43.17
C THR A 559 -11.13 -6.21 -44.46
N ILE A 560 -11.75 -7.36 -44.76
CA ILE A 560 -12.49 -7.62 -46.01
C ILE A 560 -13.91 -8.11 -45.69
N CYS A 561 -14.58 -7.42 -44.78
CA CYS A 561 -15.90 -7.87 -44.31
C CYS A 561 -16.98 -7.75 -45.39
N GLU A 562 -16.92 -6.73 -46.24
CA GLU A 562 -17.94 -6.42 -47.25
C GLU A 562 -18.14 -7.52 -48.32
N SER A 563 -17.12 -8.33 -48.57
CA SER A 563 -17.19 -9.47 -49.48
C SER A 563 -17.38 -10.82 -48.76
N CYS A 564 -17.49 -10.81 -47.44
CA CYS A 564 -17.66 -12.03 -46.64
C CYS A 564 -19.09 -12.54 -46.67
N THR A 565 -19.27 -13.85 -46.76
CA THR A 565 -20.59 -14.50 -46.71
C THR A 565 -21.32 -14.37 -45.38
N MET A 566 -20.59 -14.05 -44.33
CA MET A 566 -21.13 -13.79 -42.99
C MET A 566 -21.37 -12.29 -42.72
N PHE A 567 -21.13 -11.42 -43.71
CA PHE A 567 -21.42 -10.01 -43.61
C PHE A 567 -22.87 -9.73 -44.00
N PHE A 568 -23.54 -8.97 -43.17
CA PHE A 568 -24.92 -8.54 -43.35
C PHE A 568 -25.00 -7.01 -43.15
N THR A 569 -25.71 -6.32 -44.05
CA THR A 569 -25.98 -4.88 -43.94
C THR A 569 -27.45 -4.57 -44.09
N THR A 570 -27.87 -3.44 -43.55
CA THR A 570 -29.26 -2.99 -43.52
C THR A 570 -29.40 -1.55 -44.03
N ILE A 571 -30.63 -1.09 -44.23
CA ILE A 571 -30.91 0.20 -44.84
C ILE A 571 -30.29 1.40 -44.10
N GLU A 572 -30.15 1.30 -42.80
CA GLU A 572 -29.51 2.37 -42.01
C GLU A 572 -28.03 2.61 -42.34
N HIS A 573 -27.34 1.60 -42.88
CA HIS A 573 -25.94 1.76 -43.33
C HIS A 573 -25.82 2.29 -44.75
N ARG A 574 -26.93 2.54 -45.45
CA ARG A 574 -26.94 3.08 -46.82
C ARG A 574 -26.12 4.36 -47.00
N PRO A 575 -26.26 5.40 -46.12
CA PRO A 575 -25.44 6.59 -46.24
C PRO A 575 -23.94 6.34 -46.14
N THR A 576 -23.56 5.44 -45.21
CA THR A 576 -22.17 5.01 -44.98
C THR A 576 -21.61 4.28 -46.21
N LEU A 577 -22.36 3.34 -46.75
CA LEU A 577 -21.98 2.58 -47.94
C LEU A 577 -21.88 3.46 -49.18
N GLN A 578 -22.76 4.46 -49.33
CA GLN A 578 -22.67 5.44 -50.40
C GLN A 578 -21.39 6.29 -50.28
N ALA A 579 -21.09 6.82 -49.10
CA ALA A 579 -19.87 7.58 -48.84
C ALA A 579 -18.60 6.75 -49.11
N GLN A 580 -18.61 5.48 -48.71
CA GLN A 580 -17.48 4.57 -48.95
C GLN A 580 -17.32 4.20 -50.43
N ARG A 581 -18.42 4.03 -51.18
CA ARG A 581 -18.38 3.88 -52.64
C ARG A 581 -17.76 5.08 -53.33
N ASP A 582 -18.22 6.29 -53.00
CA ASP A 582 -17.76 7.53 -53.61
C ASP A 582 -16.28 7.81 -53.29
N ASP A 583 -15.85 7.50 -52.04
CA ASP A 583 -14.43 7.57 -51.67
C ASP A 583 -13.58 6.56 -52.45
N ALA A 584 -14.06 5.32 -52.61
CA ALA A 584 -13.38 4.29 -53.38
C ALA A 584 -13.28 4.66 -54.88
N ASP A 585 -14.32 5.27 -55.43
CA ASP A 585 -14.33 5.75 -56.81
C ASP A 585 -13.34 6.90 -57.03
N THR A 586 -13.34 7.87 -56.10
CA THR A 586 -12.39 9.01 -56.12
C THR A 586 -10.92 8.53 -56.04
N LYS A 587 -10.66 7.45 -55.31
CA LYS A 587 -9.33 6.84 -55.12
C LYS A 587 -8.97 5.82 -56.21
N GLY A 588 -9.82 5.58 -57.20
CA GLY A 588 -9.60 4.63 -58.30
C GLY A 588 -9.62 3.15 -57.82
N GLN A 589 -10.21 2.87 -56.67
CA GLN A 589 -10.28 1.51 -56.09
C GLN A 589 -11.49 0.74 -56.65
N THR A 590 -11.42 0.36 -57.94
CA THR A 590 -12.54 -0.24 -58.67
C THR A 590 -13.17 -1.46 -57.96
N GLY A 591 -12.36 -2.40 -57.44
CA GLY A 591 -12.86 -3.58 -56.75
C GLY A 591 -13.67 -3.27 -55.46
N ARG A 592 -13.27 -2.23 -54.72
CA ARG A 592 -14.01 -1.80 -53.50
C ARG A 592 -15.28 -1.03 -53.89
N ARG A 593 -15.22 -0.17 -54.88
CA ARG A 593 -16.39 0.52 -55.43
C ARG A 593 -17.46 -0.49 -55.85
N ASP A 594 -17.08 -1.50 -56.62
CA ASP A 594 -18.00 -2.52 -57.14
C ASP A 594 -18.63 -3.37 -56.01
N ALA A 595 -17.85 -3.66 -54.94
CA ALA A 595 -18.38 -4.33 -53.76
C ALA A 595 -19.42 -3.48 -53.03
N TYR A 596 -19.17 -2.19 -52.82
CA TYR A 596 -20.14 -1.29 -52.16
C TYR A 596 -21.40 -1.08 -53.06
N GLU A 597 -21.22 -1.01 -54.36
CA GLU A 597 -22.31 -0.87 -55.28
C GLU A 597 -23.22 -2.11 -55.32
N ALA A 598 -22.64 -3.30 -55.22
CA ALA A 598 -23.39 -4.54 -55.11
C ALA A 598 -24.19 -4.64 -53.78
N LEU A 599 -23.62 -4.12 -52.68
CA LEU A 599 -24.31 -4.05 -51.37
C LEU A 599 -25.46 -3.05 -51.43
N LEU A 600 -25.27 -1.89 -52.04
CA LEU A 600 -26.30 -0.84 -52.22
C LEU A 600 -27.45 -1.36 -53.06
N LYS A 601 -27.20 -2.08 -54.17
CA LYS A 601 -28.23 -2.72 -55.01
C LYS A 601 -29.07 -3.77 -54.24
N ARG A 602 -28.49 -4.47 -53.28
CA ARG A 602 -29.21 -5.42 -52.43
C ARG A 602 -30.13 -4.74 -51.43
N LEU A 603 -29.88 -3.46 -51.11
CA LEU A 603 -30.68 -2.67 -50.19
C LEU A 603 -31.84 -1.92 -50.94
N ASP A 604 -31.84 -1.94 -52.27
CA ASP A 604 -32.97 -1.40 -53.04
C ASP A 604 -34.14 -2.41 -53.01
N PRO A 605 -35.38 -1.95 -52.75
CA PRO A 605 -36.51 -2.83 -52.78
C PRO A 605 -36.66 -3.39 -54.21
N THR A 606 -36.71 -4.71 -54.35
CA THR A 606 -37.05 -5.35 -55.62
C THR A 606 -38.41 -4.85 -56.03
N PRO A 607 -38.61 -4.26 -57.25
CA PRO A 607 -39.94 -3.94 -57.69
C PRO A 607 -40.78 -5.22 -57.78
N ALA A 608 -41.93 -5.22 -57.10
CA ALA A 608 -42.87 -6.31 -57.05
C ALA A 608 -43.47 -6.63 -58.42
#